data_74817a68cc5db920e8a4fcbb67a24c3c
#
_entry.id   74817a68cc5db920e8a4fcbb67a24c3c
#
_cell.length_a   1.000
_cell.length_b   1.000
_cell.length_c   1.000
_cell.angle_alpha   90.00
_cell.angle_beta   90.00
_cell.angle_gamma   90.00
#
_symmetry.space_group_name_H-M   'P 1'
#
loop_
_entity.id
_entity.type
_entity.pdbx_description
1 polymer ?
#
loop_
_entity_poly.entity_id
_entity_poly.type
_entity_poly.pdbx_seq_one_letter_code
_entity_poly.pdbx_strand_id
1 'polypeptide(L)'
;MYTGQFIYAGKKANLTVGNVLPLGSMPEGTIVSNVEEKVGDRGALGRTSGNYVIVIGHNADEGKTRLKLPSGAKKIVPSAARGMVGVVAGGGRVDKPILKAGRAFHKYRVKRNSWPRTRGVAMNPVDHVHGGGNHQHIGKASTVSRYSVPGQKVGLIAARFILSGYALLIYQTYWSTSWYKQGQGDINVVIHCWLVCTSVLDNHSSSHNCLAI
;
A
#
# COMPACT_ATOMS: atom_id res chain seq x y z
N MET A 1 21.82 -17.71 7.79
CA MET A 1 23.10 -17.23 7.23
C MET A 1 23.96 -16.73 8.37
N TYR A 2 25.24 -17.10 8.44
CA TYR A 2 26.15 -16.77 9.52
C TYR A 2 27.50 -16.26 8.98
N THR A 3 28.28 -15.61 9.82
CA THR A 3 29.61 -15.08 9.45
C THR A 3 30.56 -16.24 9.12
N GLY A 4 31.22 -16.17 7.96
CA GLY A 4 32.13 -17.22 7.47
C GLY A 4 31.42 -18.25 6.57
N GLN A 5 30.13 -18.17 6.35
CA GLN A 5 29.41 -19.04 5.41
C GLN A 5 29.84 -18.72 3.96
N PHE A 6 30.16 -19.77 3.18
CA PHE A 6 30.37 -19.63 1.74
C PHE A 6 29.05 -19.35 1.02
N ILE A 7 29.03 -18.32 0.20
CA ILE A 7 27.89 -17.92 -0.62
C ILE A 7 28.27 -18.10 -2.08
N TYR A 8 27.40 -18.79 -2.81
CA TYR A 8 27.59 -19.06 -4.23
C TYR A 8 26.69 -18.17 -5.07
N ALA A 9 27.24 -17.63 -6.14
CA ALA A 9 26.50 -16.81 -7.10
C ALA A 9 26.66 -17.42 -8.50
N GLY A 10 25.56 -17.85 -9.10
CA GLY A 10 25.56 -18.39 -10.44
C GLY A 10 24.37 -19.29 -10.73
N LYS A 11 24.22 -19.67 -12.02
CA LYS A 11 23.10 -20.49 -12.50
C LYS A 11 23.06 -21.91 -11.87
N LYS A 12 24.23 -22.45 -11.52
CA LYS A 12 24.36 -23.80 -10.93
C LYS A 12 24.43 -23.82 -9.41
N ALA A 13 24.27 -22.66 -8.74
CA ALA A 13 24.28 -22.60 -7.29
C ALA A 13 23.07 -23.34 -6.71
N ASN A 14 23.26 -23.95 -5.55
CA ASN A 14 22.19 -24.64 -4.82
C ASN A 14 21.17 -23.62 -4.28
N LEU A 15 19.92 -24.06 -4.11
CA LEU A 15 18.85 -23.24 -3.55
C LEU A 15 18.96 -23.20 -2.02
N THR A 16 19.99 -22.52 -1.50
CA THR A 16 20.22 -22.31 -0.07
C THR A 16 20.12 -20.82 0.27
N VAL A 17 19.71 -20.51 1.50
CA VAL A 17 19.56 -19.13 1.95
C VAL A 17 20.90 -18.40 1.85
N GLY A 18 20.90 -17.26 1.18
CA GLY A 18 22.07 -16.42 0.93
C GLY A 18 22.68 -16.58 -0.47
N ASN A 19 22.42 -17.67 -1.17
CA ASN A 19 22.93 -17.84 -2.53
C ASN A 19 22.21 -16.94 -3.54
N VAL A 20 22.92 -16.54 -4.56
CA VAL A 20 22.43 -15.67 -5.64
C VAL A 20 22.26 -16.48 -6.91
N LEU A 21 21.02 -16.52 -7.41
CA LEU A 21 20.68 -17.26 -8.64
C LEU A 21 19.89 -16.36 -9.60
N PRO A 22 19.90 -16.65 -10.90
CA PRO A 22 18.97 -16.07 -11.83
C PRO A 22 17.55 -16.57 -11.53
N LEU A 23 16.57 -15.70 -11.68
CA LEU A 23 15.18 -16.01 -11.34
C LEU A 23 14.63 -17.22 -12.10
N GLY A 24 14.99 -17.35 -13.38
CA GLY A 24 14.54 -18.47 -14.19
C GLY A 24 15.04 -19.85 -13.76
N SER A 25 16.04 -19.94 -12.87
CA SER A 25 16.51 -21.20 -12.31
C SER A 25 15.90 -21.53 -10.93
N MET A 26 15.09 -20.63 -10.38
CA MET A 26 14.43 -20.83 -9.10
C MET A 26 13.04 -21.45 -9.29
N PRO A 27 12.60 -22.38 -8.47
CA PRO A 27 11.25 -22.92 -8.54
C PRO A 27 10.21 -21.85 -8.17
N GLU A 28 9.00 -22.01 -8.68
CA GLU A 28 7.86 -21.17 -8.32
C GLU A 28 7.57 -21.26 -6.81
N GLY A 29 7.11 -20.15 -6.22
CA GLY A 29 6.91 -20.06 -4.76
C GLY A 29 8.16 -19.70 -3.97
N THR A 30 9.36 -19.68 -4.58
CA THR A 30 10.61 -19.31 -3.89
C THR A 30 10.56 -17.90 -3.35
N ILE A 31 11.00 -17.73 -2.10
CA ILE A 31 11.16 -16.45 -1.45
C ILE A 31 12.56 -15.91 -1.75
N VAL A 32 12.62 -14.73 -2.33
CA VAL A 32 13.86 -14.07 -2.75
C VAL A 32 13.92 -12.63 -2.27
N SER A 33 15.10 -12.11 -2.09
CA SER A 33 15.36 -10.72 -1.71
C SER A 33 16.38 -10.08 -2.64
N ASN A 34 16.50 -8.76 -2.58
CA ASN A 34 17.45 -7.98 -3.37
C ASN A 34 17.41 -8.34 -4.86
N VAL A 35 16.22 -8.39 -5.44
CA VAL A 35 15.98 -8.80 -6.82
C VAL A 35 16.31 -7.67 -7.78
N GLU A 36 17.00 -8.00 -8.86
CA GLU A 36 17.31 -7.08 -9.95
C GLU A 36 16.05 -6.76 -10.76
N GLU A 37 15.87 -5.51 -11.15
CA GLU A 37 14.83 -5.10 -12.10
C GLU A 37 15.31 -5.25 -13.53
N LYS A 38 16.56 -4.86 -13.77
CA LYS A 38 17.30 -5.09 -15.02
C LYS A 38 18.52 -5.95 -14.72
N VAL A 39 18.92 -6.75 -15.65
CA VAL A 39 20.11 -7.60 -15.47
C VAL A 39 21.35 -6.74 -15.20
N GLY A 40 22.03 -6.99 -14.07
CA GLY A 40 23.25 -6.30 -13.68
C GLY A 40 23.03 -5.01 -12.85
N ASP A 41 21.82 -4.67 -12.43
CA ASP A 41 21.54 -3.45 -11.63
C ASP A 41 21.85 -3.60 -10.12
N ARG A 42 22.40 -4.72 -9.69
CA ARG A 42 22.79 -5.05 -8.30
C ARG A 42 21.63 -5.14 -7.32
N GLY A 43 20.40 -5.21 -7.79
CA GLY A 43 19.20 -5.35 -6.99
C GLY A 43 18.47 -4.04 -6.69
N ALA A 44 17.17 -4.06 -6.96
CA ALA A 44 16.27 -2.93 -6.78
C ALA A 44 15.05 -3.29 -5.93
N LEU A 45 14.56 -4.52 -6.00
CA LEU A 45 13.31 -4.97 -5.40
C LEU A 45 13.56 -5.80 -4.13
N GLY A 46 12.68 -5.67 -3.13
CA GLY A 46 12.75 -6.46 -1.90
C GLY A 46 14.03 -6.26 -1.09
N ARG A 47 14.45 -5.01 -0.85
CA ARG A 47 15.72 -4.67 -0.19
C ARG A 47 15.60 -4.22 1.25
N THR A 48 14.44 -3.73 1.66
CA THR A 48 14.26 -3.18 3.00
C THR A 48 14.15 -4.28 4.06
N SER A 49 14.49 -3.96 5.30
CA SER A 49 14.53 -4.91 6.42
C SER A 49 13.25 -5.74 6.55
N GLY A 50 13.40 -7.06 6.58
CA GLY A 50 12.29 -8.01 6.71
C GLY A 50 11.47 -8.24 5.44
N ASN A 51 11.74 -7.54 4.35
CA ASN A 51 11.01 -7.69 3.10
C ASN A 51 11.55 -8.83 2.24
N TYR A 52 10.69 -9.30 1.37
CA TYR A 52 10.98 -10.36 0.41
C TYR A 52 10.07 -10.20 -0.83
N VAL A 53 10.40 -10.93 -1.86
CA VAL A 53 9.64 -11.04 -3.10
C VAL A 53 9.35 -12.52 -3.33
N ILE A 54 8.18 -12.86 -3.85
CA ILE A 54 7.82 -14.25 -4.15
C ILE A 54 7.82 -14.44 -5.67
N VAL A 55 8.46 -15.50 -6.13
CA VAL A 55 8.36 -15.95 -7.52
C VAL A 55 7.00 -16.60 -7.72
N ILE A 56 6.17 -16.03 -8.60
CA ILE A 56 4.82 -16.55 -8.88
C ILE A 56 4.88 -17.61 -9.98
N GLY A 57 5.61 -17.33 -11.05
CA GLY A 57 5.67 -18.22 -12.19
C GLY A 57 6.64 -17.72 -13.26
N HIS A 58 6.99 -18.61 -14.16
CA HIS A 58 7.90 -18.35 -15.29
C HIS A 58 7.15 -18.44 -16.61
N ASN A 59 7.48 -17.55 -17.53
CA ASN A 59 7.14 -17.68 -18.94
C ASN A 59 8.42 -18.01 -19.70
N ALA A 60 8.58 -19.27 -20.06
CA ALA A 60 9.79 -19.77 -20.73
C ALA A 60 9.94 -19.16 -22.13
N ASP A 61 8.84 -19.02 -22.87
CA ASP A 61 8.81 -18.54 -24.26
C ASP A 61 9.32 -17.11 -24.37
N GLU A 62 8.94 -16.26 -23.42
CA GLU A 62 9.37 -14.86 -23.40
C GLU A 62 10.62 -14.61 -22.56
N GLY A 63 11.13 -15.61 -21.83
CA GLY A 63 12.24 -15.44 -20.90
C GLY A 63 11.93 -14.46 -19.76
N LYS A 64 10.70 -14.44 -19.27
CA LYS A 64 10.23 -13.53 -18.23
C LYS A 64 9.74 -14.29 -17.01
N THR A 65 9.92 -13.69 -15.83
CA THR A 65 9.46 -14.20 -14.56
C THR A 65 8.52 -13.22 -13.89
N ARG A 66 7.40 -13.71 -13.39
CA ARG A 66 6.40 -12.93 -12.66
C ARG A 66 6.68 -12.97 -11.16
N LEU A 67 6.77 -11.82 -10.53
CA LEU A 67 7.08 -11.65 -9.11
C LEU A 67 5.93 -10.97 -8.37
N LYS A 68 5.72 -11.36 -7.11
CA LYS A 68 4.86 -10.65 -6.15
C LYS A 68 5.73 -9.82 -5.23
N LEU A 69 5.55 -8.50 -5.26
CA LEU A 69 6.26 -7.55 -4.41
C LEU A 69 5.64 -7.47 -3.01
N PRO A 70 6.36 -6.93 -2.01
CA PRO A 70 5.83 -6.74 -0.65
C PRO A 70 4.58 -5.87 -0.59
N SER A 71 4.39 -4.96 -1.54
CA SER A 71 3.17 -4.14 -1.68
C SER A 71 1.94 -4.91 -2.18
N GLY A 72 2.10 -6.19 -2.56
CA GLY A 72 1.08 -6.99 -3.21
C GLY A 72 1.03 -6.84 -4.74
N ALA A 73 1.70 -5.85 -5.31
CA ALA A 73 1.77 -5.64 -6.75
C ALA A 73 2.52 -6.79 -7.43
N LYS A 74 2.05 -7.18 -8.61
CA LYS A 74 2.72 -8.17 -9.47
C LYS A 74 3.58 -7.42 -10.49
N LYS A 75 4.84 -7.83 -10.63
CA LYS A 75 5.79 -7.26 -11.60
C LYS A 75 6.40 -8.36 -12.44
N ILE A 76 6.61 -8.06 -13.70
CA ILE A 76 7.30 -8.95 -14.65
C ILE A 76 8.72 -8.43 -14.83
N VAL A 77 9.70 -9.33 -14.71
CA VAL A 77 11.12 -9.04 -14.88
C VAL A 77 11.76 -10.09 -15.78
N PRO A 78 12.91 -9.80 -16.40
CA PRO A 78 13.64 -10.80 -17.18
C PRO A 78 14.05 -12.00 -16.30
N SER A 79 13.93 -13.22 -16.79
CA SER A 79 14.33 -14.44 -16.05
C SER A 79 15.84 -14.53 -15.80
N ALA A 80 16.65 -13.79 -16.57
CA ALA A 80 18.09 -13.66 -16.35
C ALA A 80 18.46 -12.72 -15.19
N ALA A 81 17.50 -11.91 -14.70
CA ALA A 81 17.69 -11.08 -13.51
C ALA A 81 17.98 -11.95 -12.29
N ARG A 82 18.86 -11.50 -11.41
CA ARG A 82 19.32 -12.27 -10.26
C ARG A 82 18.60 -11.86 -8.99
N GLY A 83 18.45 -12.78 -8.07
CA GLY A 83 17.93 -12.54 -6.73
C GLY A 83 18.68 -13.38 -5.70
N MET A 84 18.68 -12.93 -4.46
CA MET A 84 19.24 -13.66 -3.33
C MET A 84 18.12 -14.48 -2.67
N VAL A 85 18.37 -15.76 -2.42
CA VAL A 85 17.40 -16.63 -1.75
C VAL A 85 17.24 -16.23 -0.29
N GLY A 86 15.99 -16.07 0.16
CA GLY A 86 15.66 -15.76 1.54
C GLY A 86 15.08 -14.37 1.76
N VAL A 87 14.91 -14.02 3.02
CA VAL A 87 14.32 -12.76 3.50
C VAL A 87 15.43 -11.80 3.94
N VAL A 88 15.23 -10.49 3.77
CA VAL A 88 16.17 -9.48 4.25
C VAL A 88 16.19 -9.48 5.77
N ALA A 89 17.38 -9.47 6.36
CA ALA A 89 17.56 -9.41 7.80
C ALA A 89 16.98 -8.12 8.41
N GLY A 90 16.64 -8.16 9.70
CA GLY A 90 16.12 -7.00 10.43
C GLY A 90 14.59 -6.84 10.33
N GLY A 91 13.85 -7.92 10.07
CA GLY A 91 12.39 -7.96 10.22
C GLY A 91 11.96 -7.69 11.66
N GLY A 92 10.70 -7.20 11.84
CA GLY A 92 10.17 -6.89 13.16
C GLY A 92 10.74 -5.63 13.81
N ARG A 93 11.62 -4.89 13.14
CA ARG A 93 12.22 -3.66 13.68
C ARG A 93 11.19 -2.59 14.03
N VAL A 94 10.09 -2.55 13.31
CA VAL A 94 8.99 -1.59 13.51
C VAL A 94 8.11 -1.96 14.69
N ASP A 95 8.09 -3.25 15.08
CA ASP A 95 7.24 -3.77 16.16
C ASP A 95 7.66 -3.26 17.54
N LYS A 96 8.96 -2.92 17.70
CA LYS A 96 9.47 -2.35 18.93
C LYS A 96 9.16 -0.85 19.00
N PRO A 97 8.31 -0.39 19.95
CA PRO A 97 8.00 1.02 20.11
C PRO A 97 9.21 1.81 20.57
N ILE A 98 9.34 3.04 20.10
CA ILE A 98 10.46 3.91 20.45
C ILE A 98 10.38 4.38 21.91
N LEU A 99 9.18 4.58 22.44
CA LEU A 99 8.80 4.95 23.80
C LEU A 99 9.21 6.37 24.24
N LYS A 100 10.36 6.88 23.87
CA LYS A 100 10.85 8.18 24.33
C LYS A 100 11.59 8.98 23.25
N ALA A 101 11.54 10.30 23.41
CA ALA A 101 12.17 11.27 22.48
C ALA A 101 13.67 11.05 22.32
N GLY A 102 14.40 10.70 23.40
CA GLY A 102 15.83 10.43 23.32
C GLY A 102 16.21 9.30 22.36
N ARG A 103 15.39 8.23 22.29
CA ARG A 103 15.60 7.15 21.31
C ARG A 103 15.34 7.61 19.88
N ALA A 104 14.34 8.46 19.66
CA ALA A 104 14.06 9.07 18.37
C ALA A 104 15.22 9.99 17.96
N PHE A 105 15.72 10.81 18.89
CA PHE A 105 16.88 11.68 18.65
C PHE A 105 18.10 10.89 18.16
N HIS A 106 18.52 9.86 18.88
CA HIS A 106 19.66 9.03 18.47
C HIS A 106 19.42 8.29 17.13
N LYS A 107 18.20 7.83 16.87
CA LYS A 107 17.83 7.21 15.60
C LYS A 107 18.00 8.14 14.41
N TYR A 108 17.57 9.41 14.53
CA TYR A 108 17.58 10.36 13.42
C TYR A 108 18.89 11.13 13.28
N ARG A 109 19.65 11.31 14.36
CA ARG A 109 20.94 12.00 14.35
C ARG A 109 21.93 11.41 13.33
N VAL A 110 21.98 10.08 13.23
CA VAL A 110 22.88 9.37 12.30
C VAL A 110 22.37 9.28 10.87
N LYS A 111 21.13 9.72 10.60
CA LYS A 111 20.51 9.59 9.29
C LYS A 111 20.48 10.91 8.54
N ARG A 112 19.66 11.85 9.02
CA ARG A 112 19.45 13.17 8.43
C ARG A 112 18.67 14.05 9.41
N ASN A 113 18.69 15.35 9.17
CA ASN A 113 17.91 16.32 9.95
C ASN A 113 16.42 16.27 9.55
N SER A 114 15.68 15.32 10.12
CA SER A 114 14.25 15.12 9.87
C SER A 114 13.42 15.02 11.14
N TRP A 115 14.02 15.27 12.29
CA TRP A 115 13.39 15.20 13.61
C TRP A 115 13.97 16.25 14.56
N PRO A 116 13.16 16.92 15.43
CA PRO A 116 11.70 16.82 15.54
C PRO A 116 10.98 17.42 14.33
N ARG A 117 9.72 16.98 14.10
CA ARG A 117 8.86 17.53 13.03
C ARG A 117 7.74 18.34 13.64
N THR A 118 7.62 19.59 13.23
CA THR A 118 6.52 20.47 13.61
C THR A 118 5.28 20.10 12.82
N ARG A 119 4.14 20.05 13.51
CA ARG A 119 2.83 19.79 12.86
C ARG A 119 2.43 21.03 12.06
N GLY A 120 1.90 20.85 10.84
CA GLY A 120 1.44 21.96 10.01
C GLY A 120 0.35 22.81 10.66
N VAL A 121 -0.52 22.23 11.49
CA VAL A 121 -1.58 22.94 12.24
C VAL A 121 -1.03 23.86 13.34
N ALA A 122 0.22 23.69 13.78
CA ALA A 122 0.89 24.54 14.76
C ALA A 122 1.68 25.70 14.11
N MET A 123 1.71 25.76 12.78
CA MET A 123 2.38 26.79 12.01
C MET A 123 1.42 27.94 11.65
N ASN A 124 1.98 28.99 11.07
CA ASN A 124 1.21 30.09 10.51
C ASN A 124 0.64 29.76 9.11
N PRO A 125 -0.42 30.46 8.67
CA PRO A 125 -1.00 30.21 7.34
C PRO A 125 -0.04 30.43 6.18
N VAL A 126 0.96 31.28 6.35
CA VAL A 126 1.99 31.57 5.35
C VAL A 126 2.94 30.40 5.17
N ASP A 127 3.19 29.62 6.24
CA ASP A 127 4.17 28.52 6.23
C ASP A 127 3.53 27.17 5.84
N HIS A 128 2.24 27.00 6.11
CA HIS A 128 1.56 25.74 5.88
C HIS A 128 0.06 25.95 5.62
N VAL A 129 -0.51 25.18 4.70
CA VAL A 129 -1.94 25.28 4.34
C VAL A 129 -2.89 24.88 5.48
N HIS A 130 -2.42 24.15 6.47
CA HIS A 130 -3.16 23.77 7.67
C HIS A 130 -2.90 24.73 8.85
N GLY A 131 -2.09 25.76 8.66
CA GLY A 131 -1.72 26.70 9.72
C GLY A 131 -2.78 27.76 9.96
N GLY A 132 -2.61 28.44 11.08
CA GLY A 132 -3.46 29.57 11.49
C GLY A 132 -4.75 29.17 12.19
N GLY A 133 -5.60 30.16 12.44
CA GLY A 133 -6.85 30.01 13.16
C GLY A 133 -6.74 30.17 14.68
N ASN A 134 -7.89 30.27 15.36
CA ASN A 134 -7.95 30.40 16.83
C ASN A 134 -7.67 29.09 17.56
N HIS A 135 -7.90 27.96 16.91
CA HIS A 135 -7.66 26.62 17.41
C HIS A 135 -6.88 25.80 16.39
N GLN A 136 -6.08 24.85 16.85
CA GLN A 136 -5.32 23.94 15.98
C GLN A 136 -6.28 22.95 15.29
N HIS A 137 -6.63 23.24 14.04
CA HIS A 137 -7.50 22.41 13.21
C HIS A 137 -7.12 22.60 11.73
N ILE A 138 -7.55 21.70 10.87
CA ILE A 138 -7.29 21.82 9.43
C ILE A 138 -8.17 22.90 8.81
N GLY A 139 -9.45 22.98 9.21
CA GLY A 139 -10.41 24.00 8.76
C GLY A 139 -10.87 23.87 7.29
N LYS A 140 -10.38 22.88 6.57
CA LYS A 140 -10.68 22.60 5.15
C LYS A 140 -10.68 21.09 4.93
N ALA A 141 -11.17 20.67 3.75
CA ALA A 141 -11.08 19.27 3.35
C ALA A 141 -9.62 18.81 3.34
N SER A 142 -9.33 17.68 4.00
CA SER A 142 -7.99 17.08 4.01
C SER A 142 -7.66 16.33 2.73
N THR A 143 -8.66 16.00 1.90
CA THR A 143 -8.48 15.38 0.58
C THR A 143 -8.05 16.39 -0.45
N VAL A 144 -7.00 16.09 -1.18
CA VAL A 144 -6.39 17.02 -2.16
C VAL A 144 -6.24 16.31 -3.50
N SER A 145 -6.48 17.03 -4.59
CA SER A 145 -6.28 16.52 -5.94
C SER A 145 -4.81 16.15 -6.20
N ARG A 146 -4.60 15.13 -7.03
CA ARG A 146 -3.25 14.78 -7.51
C ARG A 146 -2.57 15.93 -8.27
N TYR A 147 -3.34 16.77 -8.92
CA TYR A 147 -2.88 17.89 -9.75
C TYR A 147 -2.80 19.22 -9.00
N SER A 148 -2.99 19.22 -7.67
CA SER A 148 -2.81 20.42 -6.86
C SER A 148 -1.39 20.96 -6.97
N VAL A 149 -1.25 22.27 -6.86
CA VAL A 149 0.04 22.96 -6.94
C VAL A 149 0.96 22.59 -5.77
N PRO A 150 2.29 22.68 -5.95
CA PRO A 150 3.25 22.54 -4.85
C PRO A 150 2.91 23.49 -3.69
N GLY A 151 3.05 22.99 -2.45
CA GLY A 151 2.66 23.75 -1.24
C GLY A 151 1.22 23.51 -0.82
N GLN A 152 0.27 23.49 -1.75
CA GLN A 152 -1.12 23.12 -1.48
C GLN A 152 -1.31 21.60 -1.37
N LYS A 153 -0.43 20.82 -1.96
CA LYS A 153 -0.48 19.36 -2.05
C LYS A 153 -0.06 18.70 -0.72
N VAL A 154 -0.88 18.87 0.29
CA VAL A 154 -0.67 18.36 1.66
C VAL A 154 -1.95 17.73 2.16
N GLY A 155 -1.86 16.62 2.88
CA GLY A 155 -3.00 15.85 3.38
C GLY A 155 -3.19 14.54 2.64
N LEU A 156 -4.43 14.11 2.45
CA LEU A 156 -4.79 12.87 1.75
C LEU A 156 -4.77 13.12 0.23
N ILE A 157 -3.62 12.94 -0.39
CA ILE A 157 -3.40 13.20 -1.81
C ILE A 157 -4.06 12.11 -2.64
N ALA A 158 -4.94 12.50 -3.58
CA ALA A 158 -5.66 11.62 -4.46
C ALA A 158 -6.40 10.47 -3.73
N ALA A 159 -6.86 10.73 -2.51
CA ALA A 159 -7.64 9.76 -1.76
C ALA A 159 -8.90 9.38 -2.53
N ARG A 160 -9.16 8.09 -2.64
CA ARG A 160 -10.37 7.56 -3.24
C ARG A 160 -11.24 6.96 -2.14
N PHE A 161 -12.51 7.32 -2.16
CA PHE A 161 -13.50 6.64 -1.36
C PHE A 161 -13.79 5.29 -2.01
N ILE A 162 -13.45 4.21 -1.35
CA ILE A 162 -13.80 2.85 -1.80
C ILE A 162 -15.19 2.58 -1.25
N LEU A 163 -16.19 2.85 -2.07
CA LEU A 163 -17.53 2.33 -1.83
C LEU A 163 -17.44 0.79 -1.88
N SER A 164 -17.88 0.11 -0.83
CA SER A 164 -18.01 -1.35 -0.86
C SER A 164 -18.83 -1.74 -2.10
N GLY A 165 -18.51 -2.88 -2.72
CA GLY A 165 -19.09 -3.28 -4.01
C GLY A 165 -20.63 -3.23 -4.05
N TYR A 166 -21.29 -3.34 -2.91
CA TYR A 166 -22.74 -3.17 -2.76
C TYR A 166 -23.24 -1.74 -3.05
N ALA A 167 -22.50 -0.71 -2.62
CA ALA A 167 -22.88 0.67 -2.89
C ALA A 167 -22.70 1.04 -4.38
N LEU A 168 -21.70 0.44 -5.04
CA LEU A 168 -21.49 0.63 -6.48
C LEU A 168 -22.60 -0.03 -7.32
N LEU A 169 -23.06 -1.20 -6.89
CA LEU A 169 -24.20 -1.91 -7.51
C LEU A 169 -25.50 -1.12 -7.36
N ILE A 170 -25.76 -0.54 -6.18
CA ILE A 170 -26.95 0.30 -5.94
C ILE A 170 -26.87 1.58 -6.80
N TYR A 171 -25.69 2.18 -6.95
CA TYR A 171 -25.52 3.39 -7.76
C TYR A 171 -25.68 3.09 -9.25
N GLN A 172 -25.17 1.97 -9.74
CA GLN A 172 -25.33 1.56 -11.14
C GLN A 172 -26.78 1.19 -11.49
N THR A 173 -27.49 0.51 -10.60
CA THR A 173 -28.91 0.20 -10.81
C THR A 173 -29.78 1.45 -10.76
N TYR A 174 -29.46 2.43 -9.92
CA TYR A 174 -30.20 3.69 -9.82
C TYR A 174 -30.05 4.53 -11.11
N TRP A 175 -28.87 4.58 -11.71
CA TRP A 175 -28.64 5.31 -12.96
C TRP A 175 -29.25 4.61 -14.18
N SER A 176 -29.18 3.31 -14.25
CA SER A 176 -29.77 2.56 -15.37
C SER A 176 -31.31 2.61 -15.37
N THR A 177 -31.94 2.72 -14.21
CA THR A 177 -33.42 2.87 -14.11
C THR A 177 -33.89 4.31 -14.33
N SER A 178 -33.04 5.32 -14.06
CA SER A 178 -33.39 6.73 -14.23
C SER A 178 -33.52 7.14 -15.71
N TRP A 179 -32.82 6.49 -16.64
CA TRP A 179 -32.93 6.75 -18.07
C TRP A 179 -34.16 6.09 -18.73
N TYR A 180 -34.79 5.13 -18.07
CA TYR A 180 -35.94 4.41 -18.65
C TYR A 180 -37.32 4.89 -18.17
N LYS A 181 -37.40 5.85 -17.23
CA LYS A 181 -38.66 6.39 -16.68
C LYS A 181 -38.72 7.90 -16.63
N GLN A 182 -38.54 8.56 -17.78
CA GLN A 182 -39.19 9.86 -18.00
C GLN A 182 -40.59 9.61 -18.59
N GLY A 183 -41.54 9.24 -17.75
CA GLY A 183 -42.89 9.14 -18.22
C GLY A 183 -43.90 8.29 -17.44
N GLN A 184 -43.77 8.11 -16.13
CA GLN A 184 -44.93 7.76 -15.30
C GLN A 184 -44.51 7.77 -13.82
N GLY A 185 -45.19 8.57 -13.02
CA GLY A 185 -44.95 8.67 -11.58
C GLY A 185 -45.44 7.43 -10.86
N ASP A 186 -44.60 6.84 -10.06
CA ASP A 186 -44.99 5.86 -9.05
C ASP A 186 -44.13 6.01 -7.80
N ILE A 187 -44.79 6.38 -6.71
CA ILE A 187 -44.27 6.61 -5.35
C ILE A 187 -43.79 5.31 -4.68
N ASN A 188 -44.00 4.14 -5.30
CA ASN A 188 -43.71 2.83 -4.70
C ASN A 188 -42.25 2.41 -4.68
N VAL A 189 -41.34 3.08 -5.37
CA VAL A 189 -39.91 2.72 -5.44
C VAL A 189 -39.15 3.12 -4.16
N VAL A 190 -39.61 4.16 -3.47
CA VAL A 190 -38.95 4.66 -2.25
C VAL A 190 -39.18 3.71 -1.07
N ILE A 191 -40.35 3.07 -1.01
CA ILE A 191 -40.72 2.14 0.07
C ILE A 191 -39.94 0.83 -0.04
N HIS A 192 -39.66 0.36 -1.27
CA HIS A 192 -38.90 -0.88 -1.48
C HIS A 192 -37.41 -0.75 -1.13
N CYS A 193 -36.84 0.43 -1.32
CA CYS A 193 -35.45 0.70 -0.93
C CYS A 193 -35.29 0.75 0.60
N TRP A 194 -36.31 1.21 1.32
CA TRP A 194 -36.30 1.28 2.79
C TRP A 194 -36.45 -0.11 3.43
N LEU A 195 -37.29 -0.97 2.83
CA LEU A 195 -37.51 -2.36 3.31
C LEU A 195 -36.29 -3.26 3.07
N VAL A 196 -35.54 -3.08 1.99
CA VAL A 196 -34.31 -3.84 1.75
C VAL A 196 -33.18 -3.39 2.70
N CYS A 197 -33.15 -2.13 3.07
CA CYS A 197 -32.15 -1.63 4.03
C CYS A 197 -32.39 -2.13 5.45
N THR A 198 -33.66 -2.30 5.87
CA THR A 198 -34.00 -2.81 7.21
C THR A 198 -33.79 -4.33 7.31
N SER A 199 -34.06 -5.12 6.26
CA SER A 199 -33.85 -6.56 6.28
C SER A 199 -32.39 -7.02 6.28
N VAL A 200 -31.44 -6.13 5.86
CA VAL A 200 -29.98 -6.38 5.91
C VAL A 200 -29.41 -6.02 7.29
N LEU A 201 -30.07 -5.13 8.05
CA LEU A 201 -29.62 -4.73 9.38
C LEU A 201 -30.04 -5.72 10.50
N ASP A 202 -31.11 -6.50 10.29
CA ASP A 202 -31.60 -7.46 11.29
C ASP A 202 -30.78 -8.77 11.36
N ASN A 203 -29.83 -9.00 10.45
CA ASN A 203 -28.96 -10.19 10.46
C ASN A 203 -27.56 -9.97 11.06
N HIS A 204 -27.27 -8.79 11.59
CA HIS A 204 -26.05 -8.54 12.39
C HIS A 204 -26.40 -7.91 13.75
N SER A 205 -26.78 -8.76 14.67
CA SER A 205 -26.87 -8.41 16.09
C SER A 205 -25.46 -8.30 16.66
N SER A 206 -24.88 -7.12 16.67
CA SER A 206 -24.00 -6.63 17.72
C SER A 206 -23.73 -5.14 17.51
N SER A 207 -24.29 -4.40 18.46
CA SER A 207 -23.94 -3.04 18.93
C SER A 207 -22.90 -2.24 18.15
N HIS A 208 -23.32 -1.13 17.48
CA HIS A 208 -22.72 0.18 17.65
C HIS A 208 -23.60 1.25 16.97
N ASN A 209 -23.89 2.29 17.74
CA ASN A 209 -24.69 3.45 17.40
C ASN A 209 -24.34 4.09 16.06
N CYS A 210 -25.29 4.15 15.12
CA CYS A 210 -25.29 5.12 14.05
C CYS A 210 -25.97 6.40 14.53
N LEU A 211 -25.21 7.42 14.82
CA LEU A 211 -25.69 8.81 14.90
C LEU A 211 -25.75 9.36 13.50
N ALA A 212 -26.96 9.69 13.09
CA ALA A 212 -27.24 10.45 11.88
C ALA A 212 -26.90 11.92 12.09
N ILE A 213 -26.14 12.51 11.19
CA ILE A 213 -26.29 13.88 10.65
C ILE A 213 -25.99 13.81 9.17
#